data_4fcfbb4fd667597c21a8d67b53cc5599
#
_entry.id   4fcfbb4fd667597c21a8d67b53cc5599
#
_cell.length_a   1.000
_cell.length_b   1.000
_cell.length_c   1.000
_cell.angle_alpha   90.00
_cell.angle_beta   90.00
_cell.angle_gamma   90.00
#
_symmetry.space_group_name_H-M   'P 1'
#
loop_
_entity.id
_entity.type
_entity.pdbx_description
1 polymer ?
#
loop_
_entity_poly.entity_id
_entity_poly.type
_entity_poly.pdbx_seq_one_letter_code
_entity_poly.pdbx_strand_id
1 'polypeptide(L)'
;MNKYNIFLISISSLFFASCSNEGQKNIEADKNEDIFLSAPTIERKASPEDATVFFIKPRANERFSGPIEVEFGVSNIEIVPSGQDQQGSGHHHIIIDAELPDMNLPIPADKNYVHFGDGSSKTTLNLEPGEHTIQLLLGDY
;
A
#
# COMPACT_ATOMS: atom_id res chain seq x y z
N MET A 1 -29.60 -0.61 17.49
CA MET A 1 -28.14 -0.42 17.71
C MET A 1 -27.42 -1.29 16.68
N ASN A 2 -26.98 -0.67 15.59
CA ASN A 2 -26.23 -1.38 14.57
C ASN A 2 -24.78 -1.50 15.00
N LYS A 3 -24.25 -2.70 15.01
CA LYS A 3 -22.88 -3.01 15.41
C LYS A 3 -22.10 -3.35 14.14
N TYR A 4 -20.94 -2.75 13.98
CA TYR A 4 -20.03 -3.00 12.85
C TYR A 4 -19.05 -4.13 13.21
N ASN A 5 -18.77 -4.99 12.26
CA ASN A 5 -17.66 -5.96 12.33
C ASN A 5 -16.54 -5.49 11.42
N ILE A 6 -15.35 -5.37 11.93
CA ILE A 6 -14.15 -5.09 11.13
C ILE A 6 -13.31 -6.35 11.05
N PHE A 7 -13.02 -6.78 9.85
CA PHE A 7 -12.10 -7.87 9.58
C PHE A 7 -10.73 -7.27 9.21
N LEU A 8 -9.72 -7.52 10.03
CA LEU A 8 -8.35 -7.11 9.78
C LEU A 8 -7.59 -8.28 9.19
N ILE A 9 -7.12 -8.11 7.96
CA ILE A 9 -6.24 -9.07 7.32
C ILE A 9 -4.83 -8.47 7.36
N SER A 10 -3.93 -9.10 8.10
CA SER A 10 -2.50 -8.83 8.04
C SER A 10 -1.89 -9.83 7.06
N ILE A 11 -1.48 -9.37 5.91
CA ILE A 11 -0.78 -10.21 4.93
C ILE A 11 0.69 -9.83 4.94
N SER A 12 1.53 -10.73 5.45
CA SER A 12 2.97 -10.68 5.28
C SER A 12 3.30 -11.43 3.99
N SER A 13 3.68 -10.73 2.94
CA SER A 13 4.07 -11.34 1.67
C SER A 13 5.55 -11.11 1.41
N LEU A 14 6.34 -12.17 1.58
CA LEU A 14 7.70 -12.24 1.05
C LEU A 14 7.64 -12.71 -0.41
N PHE A 15 8.15 -11.92 -1.32
CA PHE A 15 8.45 -12.38 -2.67
C PHE A 15 9.94 -12.22 -2.97
N PHE A 16 10.60 -13.36 -3.21
CA PHE A 16 11.92 -13.41 -3.81
C PHE A 16 11.77 -13.53 -5.33
N ALA A 17 12.37 -12.61 -6.08
CA ALA A 17 12.58 -12.77 -7.50
C ALA A 17 14.09 -12.85 -7.78
N SER A 18 14.54 -14.03 -8.17
CA SER A 18 15.89 -14.27 -8.67
C SER A 18 15.91 -14.03 -10.18
N CYS A 19 16.73 -13.11 -10.66
CA CYS A 19 17.03 -12.96 -12.08
C CYS A 19 18.38 -13.59 -12.39
N SER A 20 18.38 -14.61 -13.24
CA SER A 20 19.57 -15.07 -13.93
C SER A 20 19.57 -14.56 -15.38
N ASN A 21 20.71 -14.00 -15.75
CA ASN A 21 21.06 -13.46 -17.06
C ASN A 21 21.48 -14.61 -17.99
N GLU A 22 21.10 -14.56 -19.29
CA GLU A 22 21.98 -14.83 -20.43
C GLU A 22 21.21 -14.89 -21.77
N GLY A 23 21.81 -14.29 -22.79
CA GLY A 23 21.61 -14.72 -24.18
C GLY A 23 21.22 -13.65 -25.17
N GLN A 24 22.20 -12.87 -25.65
CA GLN A 24 22.08 -12.05 -26.87
C GLN A 24 21.81 -12.91 -28.11
N LYS A 25 20.84 -12.51 -28.92
CA LYS A 25 20.81 -12.84 -30.35
C LYS A 25 20.23 -11.68 -31.15
N ASN A 26 21.08 -11.08 -31.98
CA ASN A 26 20.73 -10.06 -32.96
C ASN A 26 19.71 -10.59 -33.95
N ILE A 27 18.65 -9.82 -34.23
CA ILE A 27 17.90 -9.86 -35.48
C ILE A 27 17.61 -8.42 -35.90
N GLU A 28 18.06 -8.06 -37.09
CA GLU A 28 17.84 -6.76 -37.73
C GLU A 28 16.39 -6.55 -38.15
N ALA A 29 15.94 -5.35 -37.96
CA ALA A 29 15.02 -4.48 -38.68
C ALA A 29 13.73 -5.06 -39.30
N ASP A 30 12.60 -4.67 -38.80
CA ASP A 30 11.52 -4.11 -39.62
C ASP A 30 10.88 -2.89 -38.92
N LYS A 31 10.80 -1.79 -39.69
CA LYS A 31 10.29 -0.51 -39.25
C LYS A 31 8.78 -0.53 -39.30
N ASN A 32 8.14 -0.65 -38.12
CA ASN A 32 6.86 -0.03 -37.82
C ASN A 32 6.96 0.44 -36.38
N GLU A 33 7.25 1.73 -36.23
CA GLU A 33 7.18 2.41 -34.96
C GLU A 33 5.72 2.56 -34.55
N ASP A 34 5.13 1.50 -34.00
CA ASP A 34 4.06 1.67 -33.02
C ASP A 34 4.73 2.24 -31.79
N ILE A 35 4.62 3.56 -31.61
CA ILE A 35 4.95 4.23 -30.36
C ILE A 35 3.96 3.70 -29.32
N PHE A 36 4.26 2.52 -28.79
CA PHE A 36 3.67 2.07 -27.54
C PHE A 36 4.25 3.01 -26.46
N LEU A 37 3.49 4.05 -26.13
CA LEU A 37 3.75 4.83 -24.92
C LEU A 37 3.70 3.85 -23.75
N SER A 38 4.83 3.26 -23.42
CA SER A 38 4.95 2.50 -22.19
C SER A 38 4.61 3.47 -21.05
N ALA A 39 3.58 3.15 -20.30
CA ALA A 39 3.30 3.86 -19.06
C ALA A 39 4.61 3.95 -18.25
N PRO A 40 4.91 5.07 -17.62
CA PRO A 40 6.13 5.22 -16.83
C PRO A 40 6.14 4.10 -15.77
N THR A 41 7.08 3.18 -15.92
CA THR A 41 7.33 2.16 -14.90
C THR A 41 7.92 2.86 -13.69
N ILE A 42 7.22 2.81 -12.56
CA ILE A 42 7.75 3.29 -11.30
C ILE A 42 8.83 2.30 -10.85
N GLU A 43 10.07 2.79 -10.71
CA GLU A 43 11.15 1.99 -10.15
C GLU A 43 10.87 1.77 -8.66
N ARG A 44 10.59 0.51 -8.30
CA ARG A 44 10.34 0.12 -6.92
C ARG A 44 11.66 -0.04 -6.17
N LYS A 45 11.75 0.59 -5.01
CA LYS A 45 12.86 0.40 -4.07
C LYS A 45 12.54 -0.76 -3.14
N ALA A 46 13.54 -1.59 -2.85
CA ALA A 46 13.38 -2.65 -1.87
C ALA A 46 13.16 -2.03 -0.47
N SER A 47 12.11 -2.50 0.21
CA SER A 47 11.91 -2.18 1.63
C SER A 47 13.05 -2.75 2.47
N PRO A 48 13.38 -2.14 3.62
CA PRO A 48 14.27 -2.76 4.59
C PRO A 48 13.79 -4.17 4.95
N GLU A 49 14.75 -5.05 5.21
CA GLU A 49 14.45 -6.40 5.73
C GLU A 49 13.69 -6.26 7.05
N ASP A 50 12.69 -7.08 7.28
CA ASP A 50 11.81 -7.03 8.46
C ASP A 50 10.97 -5.72 8.62
N ALA A 51 10.85 -4.88 7.59
CA ALA A 51 9.93 -3.76 7.61
C ALA A 51 8.49 -4.25 7.73
N THR A 52 7.76 -3.71 8.70
CA THR A 52 6.35 -4.06 8.93
C THR A 52 5.50 -2.83 9.17
N VAL A 53 4.23 -2.93 8.79
CA VAL A 53 3.18 -1.97 9.14
C VAL A 53 2.10 -2.70 9.92
N PHE A 54 1.55 -2.09 10.97
CA PHE A 54 0.58 -2.74 11.83
C PHE A 54 -0.43 -1.76 12.42
N PHE A 55 -1.63 -2.27 12.73
CA PHE A 55 -2.62 -1.51 13.48
C PHE A 55 -2.32 -1.57 14.99
N ILE A 56 -2.37 -0.40 15.63
CA ILE A 56 -2.41 -0.26 17.09
C ILE A 56 -3.86 -0.35 17.55
N LYS A 57 -4.75 0.27 16.80
CA LYS A 57 -6.23 0.17 16.89
C LYS A 57 -6.84 0.30 15.46
N PRO A 58 -8.01 -0.31 15.26
CA PRO A 58 -8.72 -1.25 16.11
C PRO A 58 -8.03 -2.62 16.14
N ARG A 59 -8.49 -3.50 17.05
CA ARG A 59 -8.13 -4.92 17.02
C ARG A 59 -8.97 -5.66 15.99
N ALA A 60 -8.44 -6.76 15.47
CA ALA A 60 -9.18 -7.61 14.56
C ALA A 60 -10.52 -8.05 15.15
N ASN A 61 -11.59 -8.02 14.34
CA ASN A 61 -12.96 -8.39 14.71
C ASN A 61 -13.57 -7.52 15.84
N GLU A 62 -13.03 -6.35 16.09
CA GLU A 62 -13.61 -5.41 17.05
C GLU A 62 -14.90 -4.81 16.50
N ARG A 63 -15.86 -4.50 17.38
CA ARG A 63 -17.18 -3.99 17.01
C ARG A 63 -17.36 -2.58 17.53
N PHE A 64 -17.82 -1.71 16.67
CA PHE A 64 -18.04 -0.31 16.95
C PHE A 64 -19.49 0.11 16.76
N SER A 65 -19.87 1.18 17.45
CA SER A 65 -21.14 1.87 17.27
C SER A 65 -20.85 3.36 17.13
N GLY A 66 -20.44 3.79 15.93
CA GLY A 66 -20.07 5.18 15.63
C GLY A 66 -18.68 5.28 15.00
N PRO A 67 -18.08 6.47 15.03
CA PRO A 67 -16.75 6.70 14.45
C PRO A 67 -15.70 5.76 15.03
N ILE A 68 -14.79 5.30 14.18
CA ILE A 68 -13.75 4.32 14.51
C ILE A 68 -12.42 5.05 14.56
N GLU A 69 -11.82 5.12 15.75
CA GLU A 69 -10.44 5.60 15.86
C GLU A 69 -9.48 4.53 15.31
N VAL A 70 -8.69 4.91 14.33
CA VAL A 70 -7.65 4.06 13.74
C VAL A 70 -6.30 4.65 14.06
N GLU A 71 -5.43 3.83 14.62
CA GLU A 71 -4.04 4.17 14.92
C GLU A 71 -3.15 3.04 14.42
N PHE A 72 -2.07 3.40 13.79
CA PHE A 72 -1.18 2.45 13.11
C PHE A 72 0.27 2.88 13.27
N GLY A 73 1.16 1.94 13.06
CA GLY A 73 2.60 2.16 13.23
C GLY A 73 3.42 1.27 12.30
N VAL A 74 4.71 1.47 12.37
CA VAL A 74 5.70 0.72 11.60
C VAL A 74 6.81 0.19 12.48
N SER A 75 7.55 -0.79 11.98
CA SER A 75 8.80 -1.26 12.54
C SER A 75 9.82 -1.42 11.42
N ASN A 76 11.07 -1.09 11.69
CA ASN A 76 12.21 -1.19 10.78
C ASN A 76 12.08 -0.40 9.47
N ILE A 77 11.26 0.64 9.47
CA ILE A 77 11.09 1.59 8.36
C ILE A 77 10.70 2.95 8.95
N GLU A 78 11.05 4.03 8.27
CA GLU A 78 10.76 5.39 8.73
C GLU A 78 9.52 5.95 8.03
N ILE A 79 8.73 6.74 8.75
CA ILE A 79 7.60 7.46 8.15
C ILE A 79 8.05 8.87 7.80
N VAL A 80 7.87 9.23 6.54
CA VAL A 80 8.13 10.56 5.99
C VAL A 80 6.91 11.06 5.21
N PRO A 81 6.74 12.37 5.07
CA PRO A 81 5.72 12.91 4.18
C PRO A 81 5.91 12.44 2.73
N SER A 82 4.79 12.28 2.02
CA SER A 82 4.77 11.97 0.58
C SER A 82 5.62 12.97 -0.22
N GLY A 83 6.31 12.50 -1.24
CA GLY A 83 7.21 13.31 -2.07
C GLY A 83 8.64 13.44 -1.51
N GLN A 84 8.95 12.86 -0.35
CA GLN A 84 10.31 12.76 0.15
C GLN A 84 10.93 11.43 -0.29
N ASP A 85 11.91 11.52 -1.21
CA ASP A 85 12.68 10.36 -1.68
C ASP A 85 13.79 10.00 -0.70
N GLN A 86 13.42 9.24 0.35
CA GLN A 86 14.36 8.74 1.36
C GLN A 86 14.36 7.22 1.35
N GLN A 87 15.53 6.62 1.19
CA GLN A 87 15.63 5.16 1.24
C GLN A 87 15.22 4.60 2.60
N GLY A 88 14.45 3.55 2.62
CA GLY A 88 13.98 2.90 3.85
C GLY A 88 12.89 3.70 4.57
N SER A 89 12.15 4.50 3.85
CA SER A 89 11.04 5.26 4.37
C SER A 89 9.80 5.14 3.48
N GLY A 90 8.68 5.64 3.99
CA GLY A 90 7.41 5.69 3.26
C GLY A 90 6.34 6.43 4.06
N HIS A 91 5.13 6.42 3.54
CA HIS A 91 3.96 7.00 4.17
C HIS A 91 2.79 6.02 4.14
N HIS A 92 1.87 6.19 5.07
CA HIS A 92 0.77 5.25 5.25
C HIS A 92 -0.35 5.44 4.24
N HIS A 93 -0.99 4.31 3.90
CA HIS A 93 -2.29 4.23 3.25
C HIS A 93 -3.18 3.25 4.02
N ILE A 94 -4.48 3.54 4.06
CA ILE A 94 -5.50 2.58 4.51
C ILE A 94 -6.34 2.20 3.29
N ILE A 95 -6.47 0.90 3.06
CA ILE A 95 -7.38 0.34 2.05
C ILE A 95 -8.64 -0.11 2.79
N ILE A 96 -9.81 0.36 2.32
CA ILE A 96 -11.11 0.10 2.94
C ILE A 96 -11.97 -0.63 1.92
N ASP A 97 -12.40 -1.86 2.23
CA ASP A 97 -13.31 -2.67 1.41
C ASP A 97 -12.88 -2.80 -0.06
N ALA A 98 -11.56 -2.89 -0.29
CA ALA A 98 -10.98 -3.01 -1.63
C ALA A 98 -9.78 -3.96 -1.63
N GLU A 99 -9.42 -4.42 -2.81
CA GLU A 99 -8.24 -5.23 -3.07
C GLU A 99 -6.97 -4.38 -3.02
N LEU A 100 -5.81 -5.03 -2.90
CA LEU A 100 -4.52 -4.36 -3.07
C LEU A 100 -4.44 -3.74 -4.48
N PRO A 101 -3.96 -2.49 -4.60
CA PRO A 101 -3.76 -1.86 -5.91
C PRO A 101 -2.64 -2.56 -6.68
N ASP A 102 -2.55 -2.30 -7.99
CA ASP A 102 -1.38 -2.71 -8.75
C ASP A 102 -0.13 -2.01 -8.19
N MET A 103 0.77 -2.80 -7.62
CA MET A 103 1.98 -2.30 -6.95
C MET A 103 3.02 -1.70 -7.92
N ASN A 104 2.78 -1.76 -9.23
CA ASN A 104 3.62 -1.12 -10.24
C ASN A 104 3.06 0.24 -10.71
N LEU A 105 1.93 0.65 -10.16
CA LEU A 105 1.27 1.92 -10.43
C LEU A 105 1.21 2.76 -9.15
N PRO A 106 1.01 4.08 -9.29
CA PRO A 106 0.73 4.92 -8.14
C PRO A 106 -0.49 4.39 -7.36
N ILE A 107 -0.40 4.39 -6.04
CA ILE A 107 -1.51 4.00 -5.18
C ILE A 107 -2.67 4.98 -5.40
N PRO A 108 -3.89 4.51 -5.69
CA PRO A 108 -5.04 5.41 -5.80
C PRO A 108 -5.25 6.24 -4.54
N ALA A 109 -5.88 7.40 -4.67
CA ALA A 109 -6.28 8.24 -3.55
C ALA A 109 -7.77 8.56 -3.70
N ASP A 110 -8.62 7.79 -3.02
CA ASP A 110 -10.07 7.92 -3.05
C ASP A 110 -10.70 7.43 -1.74
N LYS A 111 -12.01 7.20 -1.74
CA LYS A 111 -12.74 6.73 -0.53
C LYS A 111 -12.31 5.35 -0.04
N ASN A 112 -11.78 4.50 -0.92
CA ASN A 112 -11.32 3.15 -0.60
C ASN A 112 -9.81 3.09 -0.34
N TYR A 113 -9.06 4.10 -0.78
CA TYR A 113 -7.60 4.21 -0.64
C TYR A 113 -7.25 5.53 0.02
N VAL A 114 -7.26 5.56 1.34
CA VAL A 114 -6.99 6.77 2.14
C VAL A 114 -5.49 7.00 2.24
N HIS A 115 -5.03 8.15 1.79
CA HIS A 115 -3.63 8.53 1.72
C HIS A 115 -3.23 9.43 2.89
N PHE A 116 -2.16 9.10 3.59
CA PHE A 116 -1.61 9.87 4.72
C PHE A 116 -0.30 10.55 4.31
N GLY A 117 -0.37 11.39 3.28
CA GLY A 117 0.79 12.07 2.71
C GLY A 117 1.46 13.10 3.61
N ASP A 118 0.88 13.43 4.75
CA ASP A 118 1.47 14.28 5.79
C ASP A 118 2.32 13.50 6.81
N GLY A 119 2.40 12.16 6.67
CA GLY A 119 3.10 11.28 7.60
C GLY A 119 2.33 10.97 8.88
N SER A 120 1.04 11.30 8.94
CA SER A 120 0.21 10.98 10.10
C SER A 120 0.02 9.48 10.28
N SER A 121 -0.15 9.04 11.54
CA SER A 121 -0.29 7.63 11.94
C SER A 121 -1.62 7.33 12.63
N LYS A 122 -2.61 8.22 12.49
CA LYS A 122 -3.93 8.08 13.08
C LYS A 122 -5.00 8.81 12.28
N THR A 123 -6.21 8.26 12.33
CA THR A 123 -7.39 8.88 11.71
C THR A 123 -8.66 8.42 12.40
N THR A 124 -9.79 9.01 12.01
CA THR A 124 -11.13 8.55 12.40
C THR A 124 -11.89 8.17 11.14
N LEU A 125 -12.33 6.93 11.05
CA LEU A 125 -13.16 6.44 9.95
C LEU A 125 -14.65 6.52 10.33
N ASN A 126 -15.44 7.02 9.38
CA ASN A 126 -16.90 7.00 9.44
C ASN A 126 -17.38 6.03 8.36
N LEU A 127 -17.68 4.80 8.76
CA LEU A 127 -18.14 3.75 7.86
C LEU A 127 -19.64 3.54 8.04
N GLU A 128 -20.32 3.13 6.98
CA GLU A 128 -21.73 2.74 7.05
C GLU A 128 -21.89 1.47 7.91
N PRO A 129 -23.10 1.23 8.47
CA PRO A 129 -23.33 0.01 9.23
C PRO A 129 -23.12 -1.25 8.41
N GLY A 130 -22.23 -2.13 8.84
CA GLY A 130 -21.93 -3.36 8.13
C GLY A 130 -20.67 -4.04 8.63
N GLU A 131 -20.23 -5.01 7.84
CA GLU A 131 -18.92 -5.63 7.96
C GLU A 131 -17.97 -4.94 6.98
N HIS A 132 -16.81 -4.53 7.48
CA HIS A 132 -15.80 -3.81 6.72
C HIS A 132 -14.45 -4.47 6.86
N THR A 133 -13.65 -4.37 5.82
CA THR A 133 -12.23 -4.71 5.85
C THR A 133 -11.40 -3.44 5.82
N ILE A 134 -10.38 -3.37 6.65
CA ILE A 134 -9.34 -2.34 6.56
C ILE A 134 -7.97 -3.00 6.50
N GLN A 135 -7.12 -2.48 5.64
CA GLN A 135 -5.77 -2.99 5.40
C GLN A 135 -4.78 -1.83 5.37
N LEU A 136 -3.60 -2.02 5.93
CA LEU A 136 -2.52 -1.04 5.84
C LEU A 136 -1.60 -1.36 4.67
N LEU A 137 -1.20 -0.32 3.98
CA LEU A 137 -0.17 -0.35 2.95
C LEU A 137 0.78 0.81 3.20
N LEU A 138 2.07 0.59 3.01
CA LEU A 138 3.07 1.65 3.02
C LEU A 138 3.47 1.94 1.57
N GLY A 139 3.32 3.19 1.16
CA GLY A 139 3.83 3.70 -0.10
C GLY A 139 5.20 4.35 0.12
N ASP A 140 6.14 4.14 -0.79
CA ASP A 140 7.33 4.97 -0.89
C ASP A 140 6.98 6.34 -1.50
N TYR A 141 7.95 7.11 -1.87
CA TYR A 141 7.77 8.52 -2.28
C TYR A 141 6.89 8.73 -3.53
#